data_219755cf932db6869d0c32d2e0fc5afd
#
_entry.id   219755cf932db6869d0c32d2e0fc5afd
#
_cell.length_a   1.000
_cell.length_b   1.000
_cell.length_c   1.000
_cell.angle_alpha   90.00
_cell.angle_beta   90.00
_cell.angle_gamma   90.00
#
_symmetry.space_group_name_H-M   'P 1'
#
loop_
_entity.id
_entity.type
_entity.pdbx_description
1 polymer ?
#
loop_
_entity_poly.entity_id
_entity_poly.type
_entity_poly.pdbx_seq_one_letter_code
_entity_poly.pdbx_strand_id
1 'polypeptide(L)'
;AAAALARDEPEPVAPPAVPAGLGRKHRGKESTQQAFGRFFVDLVHDAPEVAERVVTVSPDVASSTNLGGWINKSAIFSVGERRDWFADDPQTLVHWHETGRGRHIELGIAETNLVGLLGELGATWSRYGQPLLPIGTIYDPFVGRALEPWSFGIYAGGQSILVGTPSGVSLAPEGGAHQSIVTPSIGIGLPGCTAWEPAFGQDLEWTLLHALSRLGQPGGESAYFRLSTRPVEQVLAGEDASDERRRSVLAGGYPIRRAEGRPRVALAGMGAVMPEVIEAADVLGDGVDVLCITSADLLFRALRARAGFGEHQADILDELLPADRAAPLVTVLDGDPHALAFLAAVNATPLTPLGVTRFGQSGDLAEVYEHHEIDAETIVGAALDASDAQSG
;
A
#
# COMPACT_ATOMS: atom_id res chain seq x y z
N ALA A 1 17.77 -43.12 -16.60
CA ALA A 1 18.13 -41.70 -16.36
C ALA A 1 16.89 -40.86 -16.00
N ALA A 2 15.77 -40.96 -16.70
CA ALA A 2 14.53 -40.17 -16.38
C ALA A 2 13.95 -40.54 -15.00
N ALA A 3 13.94 -41.82 -14.60
CA ALA A 3 13.42 -42.24 -13.28
C ALA A 3 14.29 -41.75 -12.10
N ALA A 4 15.60 -41.47 -12.34
CA ALA A 4 16.49 -40.92 -11.31
C ALA A 4 16.30 -39.40 -11.10
N LEU A 5 15.60 -38.72 -11.99
CA LEU A 5 15.25 -37.30 -11.91
C LEU A 5 13.82 -37.06 -11.38
N ALA A 6 12.99 -38.10 -11.29
CA ALA A 6 11.69 -38.01 -10.64
C ALA A 6 11.93 -37.79 -9.14
N ARG A 7 11.77 -36.55 -8.71
CA ARG A 7 11.64 -36.22 -7.27
C ARG A 7 10.26 -36.67 -6.82
N ASP A 8 10.18 -37.25 -5.63
CA ASP A 8 8.89 -37.41 -4.98
C ASP A 8 8.29 -36.00 -4.83
N GLU A 9 7.19 -35.73 -5.52
CA GLU A 9 6.49 -34.47 -5.36
C GLU A 9 5.95 -34.38 -3.93
N PRO A 10 6.23 -33.29 -3.21
CA PRO A 10 5.73 -33.15 -1.86
C PRO A 10 4.18 -33.12 -1.88
N GLU A 11 3.55 -33.68 -0.86
CA GLU A 11 2.11 -33.56 -0.70
C GLU A 11 1.67 -32.10 -0.69
N PRO A 12 0.66 -31.70 -1.48
CA PRO A 12 0.17 -30.33 -1.48
C PRO A 12 -0.36 -29.93 -0.10
N VAL A 13 0.01 -28.72 0.35
CA VAL A 13 -0.47 -28.15 1.60
C VAL A 13 -1.30 -26.89 1.33
N ALA A 14 -2.31 -26.65 2.16
CA ALA A 14 -3.06 -25.40 2.12
C ALA A 14 -2.19 -24.22 2.59
N PRO A 15 -2.44 -23.00 2.10
CA PRO A 15 -1.80 -21.82 2.68
C PRO A 15 -2.21 -21.67 4.16
N PRO A 16 -1.36 -21.06 5.01
CA PRO A 16 -1.69 -20.87 6.42
C PRO A 16 -2.89 -19.92 6.59
N ALA A 17 -3.66 -20.12 7.64
CA ALA A 17 -4.73 -19.19 7.98
C ALA A 17 -4.14 -17.86 8.46
N VAL A 18 -4.42 -16.79 7.74
CA VAL A 18 -3.95 -15.44 8.09
C VAL A 18 -4.93 -14.80 9.08
N PRO A 19 -4.48 -14.28 10.23
CA PRO A 19 -5.36 -13.65 11.21
C PRO A 19 -5.93 -12.32 10.69
N ALA A 20 -7.00 -11.85 11.34
CA ALA A 20 -7.64 -10.58 11.00
C ALA A 20 -6.90 -9.34 11.52
N GLY A 21 -5.99 -9.51 12.48
CA GLY A 21 -5.15 -8.48 13.11
C GLY A 21 -4.08 -9.12 13.97
N LEU A 22 -3.00 -8.38 14.24
CA LEU A 22 -1.87 -8.80 15.06
C LEU A 22 -1.91 -8.20 16.49
N GLY A 23 -3.00 -7.50 16.83
CA GLY A 23 -3.21 -6.95 18.17
C GLY A 23 -2.36 -5.73 18.54
N ARG A 24 -1.52 -5.23 17.63
CA ARG A 24 -0.77 -4.00 17.85
C ARG A 24 -1.71 -2.80 17.94
N LYS A 25 -1.42 -1.89 18.86
CA LYS A 25 -2.08 -0.57 18.91
C LYS A 25 -1.17 0.47 18.31
N HIS A 26 -1.54 0.98 17.14
CA HIS A 26 -0.84 2.07 16.48
C HIS A 26 -1.11 3.39 17.21
N ARG A 27 -0.09 4.08 17.67
CA ARG A 27 -0.20 5.32 18.48
C ARG A 27 0.93 6.29 18.17
N GLY A 28 0.65 7.59 18.43
CA GLY A 28 1.62 8.65 18.17
C GLY A 28 1.92 8.81 16.68
N LYS A 29 3.12 9.29 16.37
CA LYS A 29 3.59 9.45 14.98
C LYS A 29 4.22 8.18 14.46
N GLU A 30 3.72 7.68 13.35
CA GLU A 30 4.24 6.51 12.66
C GLU A 30 4.06 6.66 11.15
N SER A 31 5.09 6.34 10.36
CA SER A 31 4.95 6.23 8.91
C SER A 31 4.47 4.83 8.52
N THR A 32 3.83 4.72 7.36
CA THR A 32 3.40 3.40 6.86
C THR A 32 4.59 2.49 6.57
N GLN A 33 5.75 3.03 6.16
CA GLN A 33 6.98 2.24 6.05
C GLN A 33 7.50 1.74 7.41
N GLN A 34 7.40 2.53 8.49
CA GLN A 34 7.74 2.07 9.84
C GLN A 34 6.78 0.99 10.33
N ALA A 35 5.48 1.17 10.10
CA ALA A 35 4.47 0.18 10.42
C ALA A 35 4.71 -1.13 9.65
N PHE A 36 5.12 -1.06 8.37
CA PHE A 36 5.51 -2.21 7.57
C PHE A 36 6.69 -3.00 8.18
N GLY A 37 7.74 -2.32 8.61
CA GLY A 37 8.86 -3.00 9.27
C GLY A 37 8.46 -3.67 10.59
N ARG A 38 7.60 -3.02 11.38
CA ARG A 38 7.06 -3.58 12.64
C ARG A 38 6.11 -4.74 12.41
N PHE A 39 5.32 -4.68 11.35
CA PHE A 39 4.40 -5.75 10.95
C PHE A 39 5.09 -7.12 10.90
N PHE A 40 6.28 -7.23 10.33
CA PHE A 40 7.00 -8.50 10.27
C PHE A 40 7.45 -9.02 11.64
N VAL A 41 7.81 -8.13 12.55
CA VAL A 41 8.19 -8.51 13.91
C VAL A 41 6.98 -9.07 14.66
N ASP A 42 5.83 -8.40 14.50
CA ASP A 42 4.57 -8.83 15.10
C ASP A 42 4.08 -10.14 14.46
N LEU A 43 4.20 -10.27 13.13
CA LEU A 43 3.82 -11.49 12.41
C LEU A 43 4.58 -12.73 12.90
N VAL A 44 5.90 -12.59 13.16
CA VAL A 44 6.69 -13.69 13.71
C VAL A 44 6.20 -14.10 15.10
N HIS A 45 5.72 -13.15 15.89
CA HIS A 45 5.28 -13.39 17.26
C HIS A 45 3.85 -13.92 17.33
N ASP A 46 2.92 -13.29 16.58
CA ASP A 46 1.48 -13.49 16.73
C ASP A 46 0.90 -14.46 15.68
N ALA A 47 1.60 -14.67 14.56
CA ALA A 47 1.21 -15.59 13.49
C ALA A 47 2.42 -16.33 12.90
N PRO A 48 3.15 -17.14 13.71
CA PRO A 48 4.40 -17.78 13.28
C PRO A 48 4.22 -18.70 12.07
N GLU A 49 3.08 -19.39 11.94
CA GLU A 49 2.79 -20.27 10.79
C GLU A 49 2.71 -19.49 9.48
N VAL A 50 2.18 -18.27 9.50
CA VAL A 50 2.17 -17.36 8.34
C VAL A 50 3.59 -16.87 8.09
N ALA A 51 4.29 -16.41 9.12
CA ALA A 51 5.66 -15.92 9.03
C ALA A 51 6.62 -16.96 8.44
N GLU A 52 6.44 -18.23 8.72
CA GLU A 52 7.25 -19.34 8.16
C GLU A 52 7.12 -19.48 6.62
N ARG A 53 6.01 -19.03 6.05
CA ARG A 53 5.78 -19.05 4.60
C ARG A 53 6.15 -17.75 3.91
N VAL A 54 6.36 -16.67 4.66
CA VAL A 54 6.77 -15.38 4.09
C VAL A 54 8.23 -15.43 3.65
N VAL A 55 8.47 -15.01 2.40
CA VAL A 55 9.81 -14.80 1.84
C VAL A 55 9.88 -13.34 1.37
N THR A 56 10.81 -12.56 1.91
CA THR A 56 11.03 -11.20 1.44
C THR A 56 12.18 -11.12 0.44
N VAL A 57 12.04 -10.24 -0.54
CA VAL A 57 13.06 -10.00 -1.59
C VAL A 57 13.32 -8.49 -1.69
N SER A 58 14.60 -8.11 -1.78
CA SER A 58 15.00 -6.70 -1.89
C SER A 58 16.12 -6.52 -2.91
N PRO A 59 16.13 -5.39 -3.66
CA PRO A 59 17.18 -5.04 -4.60
C PRO A 59 18.19 -4.05 -3.97
N ASP A 60 18.84 -4.43 -2.86
CA ASP A 60 19.81 -3.60 -2.11
C ASP A 60 19.16 -2.44 -1.32
N VAL A 61 17.89 -2.58 -0.94
CA VAL A 61 17.17 -1.53 -0.18
C VAL A 61 16.54 -2.04 1.13
N ALA A 62 16.89 -3.24 1.58
CA ALA A 62 16.29 -3.86 2.76
C ALA A 62 16.41 -2.99 4.02
N SER A 63 17.56 -2.34 4.23
CA SER A 63 17.79 -1.47 5.38
C SER A 63 16.96 -0.19 5.31
N SER A 64 16.95 0.48 4.17
CA SER A 64 16.21 1.74 3.95
C SER A 64 14.69 1.55 3.83
N THR A 65 14.23 0.31 3.62
CA THR A 65 12.80 -0.06 3.60
C THR A 65 12.32 -0.73 4.90
N ASN A 66 13.08 -0.59 5.99
CA ASN A 66 12.77 -1.08 7.34
C ASN A 66 12.65 -2.61 7.49
N LEU A 67 13.30 -3.40 6.65
CA LEU A 67 13.31 -4.86 6.79
C LEU A 67 14.32 -5.38 7.82
N GLY A 68 15.12 -4.53 8.47
CA GLY A 68 16.15 -4.94 9.43
C GLY A 68 15.61 -5.81 10.57
N GLY A 69 14.47 -5.47 11.13
CA GLY A 69 13.82 -6.29 12.18
C GLY A 69 13.41 -7.68 11.71
N TRP A 70 12.94 -7.79 10.48
CA TRP A 70 12.64 -9.07 9.83
C TRP A 70 13.90 -9.90 9.58
N ILE A 71 14.93 -9.30 9.00
CA ILE A 71 16.22 -9.96 8.71
C ILE A 71 16.81 -10.57 9.98
N ASN A 72 16.79 -9.84 11.10
CA ASN A 72 17.26 -10.34 12.40
C ASN A 72 16.48 -11.57 12.91
N LYS A 73 15.26 -11.79 12.43
CA LYS A 73 14.40 -12.93 12.82
C LYS A 73 14.42 -14.06 11.80
N SER A 74 14.49 -13.72 10.51
CA SER A 74 14.32 -14.67 9.40
C SER A 74 15.63 -15.14 8.78
N ALA A 75 16.73 -14.47 9.06
CA ALA A 75 18.04 -14.61 8.39
C ALA A 75 17.97 -14.40 6.87
N ILE A 76 19.12 -14.37 6.23
CA ILE A 76 19.26 -14.16 4.78
C ILE A 76 19.50 -15.52 4.11
N PHE A 77 18.79 -15.76 3.02
CA PHE A 77 18.98 -16.97 2.24
C PHE A 77 20.31 -16.94 1.47
N SER A 78 21.10 -18.00 1.65
CA SER A 78 22.30 -18.25 0.88
C SER A 78 22.46 -19.74 0.67
N VAL A 79 22.91 -20.14 -0.53
CA VAL A 79 23.19 -21.55 -0.88
C VAL A 79 24.37 -22.11 -0.07
N GLY A 80 25.28 -21.24 0.37
CA GLY A 80 26.43 -21.58 1.21
C GLY A 80 26.53 -20.64 2.40
N GLU A 81 27.01 -21.15 3.52
CA GLU A 81 27.30 -20.30 4.68
C GLU A 81 28.42 -19.31 4.34
N ARG A 82 28.19 -18.05 4.66
CA ARG A 82 29.18 -16.98 4.56
C ARG A 82 29.51 -16.45 5.94
N ARG A 83 30.76 -16.05 6.13
CA ARG A 83 31.21 -15.45 7.37
C ARG A 83 30.59 -14.06 7.52
N ASP A 84 29.92 -13.84 8.64
CA ASP A 84 29.55 -12.49 9.09
C ASP A 84 30.81 -11.80 9.63
N TRP A 85 31.29 -10.78 8.89
CA TRP A 85 32.47 -10.00 9.26
C TRP A 85 32.23 -8.98 10.36
N PHE A 86 30.97 -8.72 10.69
CA PHE A 86 30.51 -7.73 11.67
C PHE A 86 29.83 -8.39 12.89
N ALA A 87 29.91 -9.72 13.01
CA ALA A 87 29.28 -10.47 14.11
C ALA A 87 29.71 -9.98 15.51
N ASP A 88 30.94 -9.49 15.62
CA ASP A 88 31.53 -9.02 16.88
C ASP A 88 31.32 -7.51 17.13
N ASP A 89 30.67 -6.77 16.22
CA ASP A 89 30.41 -5.35 16.36
C ASP A 89 29.13 -5.11 17.18
N PRO A 90 29.24 -4.58 18.42
CA PRO A 90 28.08 -4.35 19.28
C PRO A 90 27.17 -3.22 18.81
N GLN A 91 27.58 -2.43 17.79
CA GLN A 91 26.79 -1.36 17.20
C GLN A 91 25.98 -1.82 15.98
N THR A 92 26.16 -3.06 15.53
CA THR A 92 25.45 -3.61 14.39
C THR A 92 23.96 -3.77 14.73
N LEU A 93 23.11 -3.02 14.01
CA LEU A 93 21.63 -3.07 14.17
C LEU A 93 21.00 -4.20 13.37
N VAL A 94 21.59 -4.57 12.24
CA VAL A 94 21.12 -5.64 11.37
C VAL A 94 22.17 -6.76 11.35
N HIS A 95 21.82 -7.90 11.93
CA HIS A 95 22.67 -9.08 11.93
C HIS A 95 22.56 -9.83 10.61
N TRP A 96 23.59 -9.69 9.76
CA TRP A 96 23.64 -10.27 8.43
C TRP A 96 24.04 -11.74 8.47
N HIS A 97 23.13 -12.59 8.94
CA HIS A 97 23.36 -14.03 9.03
C HIS A 97 22.86 -14.75 7.78
N GLU A 98 23.76 -15.30 6.97
CA GLU A 98 23.46 -16.03 5.74
C GLU A 98 23.36 -17.53 6.01
N THR A 99 22.23 -18.14 5.62
CA THR A 99 21.97 -19.58 5.82
C THR A 99 21.03 -20.13 4.75
N GLY A 100 21.09 -21.43 4.47
CA GLY A 100 20.16 -22.11 3.56
C GLY A 100 18.71 -22.16 4.04
N ARG A 101 18.41 -21.67 5.25
CA ARG A 101 17.06 -21.55 5.81
C ARG A 101 16.60 -20.10 5.94
N GLY A 102 17.39 -19.14 5.50
CA GLY A 102 17.03 -17.74 5.49
C GLY A 102 15.77 -17.48 4.66
N ARG A 103 14.98 -16.50 5.06
CA ARG A 103 13.73 -16.11 4.38
C ARG A 103 13.74 -14.69 3.83
N HIS A 104 14.91 -14.05 3.87
CA HIS A 104 15.15 -12.81 3.14
C HIS A 104 16.15 -13.09 2.01
N ILE A 105 15.87 -12.60 0.80
CA ILE A 105 16.74 -12.72 -0.36
C ILE A 105 17.16 -11.31 -0.77
N GLU A 106 18.47 -11.04 -0.68
CA GLU A 106 19.04 -9.78 -1.15
C GLU A 106 19.70 -9.99 -2.51
N LEU A 107 19.25 -9.23 -3.51
CA LEU A 107 19.67 -9.41 -4.91
C LEU A 107 20.73 -8.42 -5.39
N GLY A 108 21.03 -7.37 -4.61
CA GLY A 108 21.68 -6.18 -5.15
C GLY A 108 20.73 -5.39 -6.08
N ILE A 109 21.22 -4.31 -6.71
CA ILE A 109 20.40 -3.37 -7.52
C ILE A 109 19.91 -4.05 -8.80
N ALA A 110 18.78 -4.75 -8.72
CA ALA A 110 18.24 -5.57 -9.80
C ALA A 110 16.70 -5.72 -9.72
N GLU A 111 15.96 -4.64 -9.93
CA GLU A 111 14.50 -4.59 -9.76
C GLU A 111 13.75 -5.54 -10.69
N THR A 112 14.24 -5.72 -11.92
CA THR A 112 13.66 -6.68 -12.88
C THR A 112 13.83 -8.13 -12.39
N ASN A 113 14.99 -8.46 -11.82
CA ASN A 113 15.25 -9.79 -11.27
C ASN A 113 14.40 -10.03 -10.01
N LEU A 114 14.20 -8.98 -9.19
CA LEU A 114 13.31 -9.03 -8.02
C LEU A 114 11.93 -9.53 -8.42
N VAL A 115 11.28 -8.86 -9.36
CA VAL A 115 9.91 -9.21 -9.75
C VAL A 115 9.83 -10.54 -10.50
N GLY A 116 10.87 -10.92 -11.26
CA GLY A 116 11.00 -12.25 -11.84
C GLY A 116 11.03 -13.34 -10.75
N LEU A 117 11.80 -13.11 -9.68
CA LEU A 117 11.86 -14.04 -8.55
C LEU A 117 10.53 -14.06 -7.77
N LEU A 118 9.85 -12.91 -7.61
CA LEU A 118 8.51 -12.88 -7.01
C LEU A 118 7.50 -13.74 -7.80
N GLY A 119 7.56 -13.71 -9.13
CA GLY A 119 6.73 -14.56 -9.98
C GLY A 119 6.98 -16.06 -9.73
N GLU A 120 8.24 -16.47 -9.65
CA GLU A 120 8.61 -17.88 -9.39
C GLU A 120 8.24 -18.32 -7.96
N LEU A 121 8.56 -17.53 -6.94
CA LEU A 121 8.18 -17.81 -5.55
C LEU A 121 6.66 -17.84 -5.38
N GLY A 122 5.97 -16.89 -6.03
CA GLY A 122 4.52 -16.78 -5.99
C GLY A 122 3.77 -17.88 -6.74
N ALA A 123 4.44 -18.65 -7.61
CA ALA A 123 3.86 -19.79 -8.32
C ALA A 123 4.11 -21.14 -7.62
N THR A 124 4.79 -21.17 -6.48
CA THR A 124 5.14 -22.42 -5.78
C THR A 124 3.92 -23.20 -5.31
N TRP A 125 2.82 -22.52 -4.98
CA TRP A 125 1.56 -23.18 -4.59
C TRP A 125 0.99 -24.06 -5.71
N SER A 126 1.02 -23.59 -6.95
CA SER A 126 0.45 -24.32 -8.10
C SER A 126 1.43 -25.29 -8.73
N ARG A 127 2.74 -24.98 -8.71
CA ARG A 127 3.77 -25.81 -9.33
C ARG A 127 4.26 -26.94 -8.43
N TYR A 128 4.31 -26.71 -7.13
CA TYR A 128 4.88 -27.66 -6.16
C TYR A 128 3.94 -28.01 -5.02
N GLY A 129 2.71 -27.46 -4.99
CA GLY A 129 1.78 -27.66 -3.88
C GLY A 129 2.31 -27.08 -2.53
N GLN A 130 3.28 -26.17 -2.57
CA GLN A 130 3.94 -25.60 -1.40
C GLN A 130 3.85 -24.08 -1.46
N PRO A 131 2.78 -23.47 -0.91
CA PRO A 131 2.61 -22.02 -0.99
C PRO A 131 3.69 -21.28 -0.21
N LEU A 132 4.42 -20.40 -0.90
CA LEU A 132 5.19 -19.33 -0.32
C LEU A 132 4.40 -18.03 -0.44
N LEU A 133 4.66 -17.09 0.46
CA LEU A 133 4.03 -15.79 0.51
C LEU A 133 5.09 -14.70 0.24
N PRO A 134 5.47 -14.48 -1.03
CA PRO A 134 6.57 -13.60 -1.37
C PRO A 134 6.18 -12.13 -1.29
N ILE A 135 7.05 -11.33 -0.67
CA ILE A 135 6.93 -9.87 -0.55
C ILE A 135 8.21 -9.23 -1.06
N GLY A 136 8.12 -8.43 -2.11
CA GLY A 136 9.23 -7.64 -2.63
C GLY A 136 9.14 -6.18 -2.18
N THR A 137 10.28 -5.58 -1.79
CA THR A 137 10.36 -4.14 -1.57
C THR A 137 11.21 -3.48 -2.65
N ILE A 138 10.76 -2.33 -3.12
CA ILE A 138 11.41 -1.56 -4.19
C ILE A 138 11.17 -0.08 -3.92
N TYR A 139 12.08 0.80 -4.30
CA TYR A 139 11.76 2.22 -4.31
C TYR A 139 10.66 2.50 -5.34
N ASP A 140 9.61 3.17 -4.90
CA ASP A 140 8.37 3.32 -5.66
C ASP A 140 8.55 3.89 -7.08
N PRO A 141 9.41 4.89 -7.35
CA PRO A 141 9.65 5.38 -8.71
C PRO A 141 10.24 4.30 -9.64
N PHE A 142 10.87 3.25 -9.09
CA PHE A 142 11.48 2.20 -9.88
C PHE A 142 10.53 1.04 -10.23
N VAL A 143 9.31 1.05 -9.68
CA VAL A 143 8.27 0.09 -10.06
C VAL A 143 8.02 0.12 -11.58
N GLY A 144 8.09 1.30 -12.21
CA GLY A 144 7.90 1.43 -13.65
C GLY A 144 8.82 0.53 -14.49
N ARG A 145 10.09 0.34 -14.07
CA ARG A 145 11.03 -0.55 -14.79
C ARG A 145 10.80 -2.04 -14.53
N ALA A 146 10.10 -2.36 -13.46
CA ALA A 146 9.79 -3.72 -13.05
C ALA A 146 8.37 -4.16 -13.44
N LEU A 147 7.53 -3.25 -13.95
CA LEU A 147 6.10 -3.46 -14.13
C LEU A 147 5.79 -4.57 -15.14
N GLU A 148 6.43 -4.57 -16.30
CA GLU A 148 6.15 -5.57 -17.34
C GLU A 148 6.50 -6.99 -16.89
N PRO A 149 7.72 -7.29 -16.41
CA PRO A 149 8.04 -8.64 -15.95
C PRO A 149 7.24 -9.05 -14.71
N TRP A 150 6.82 -8.13 -13.85
CA TRP A 150 5.90 -8.44 -12.75
C TRP A 150 4.51 -8.81 -13.26
N SER A 151 3.97 -8.04 -14.21
CA SER A 151 2.70 -8.34 -14.89
C SER A 151 2.73 -9.71 -15.56
N PHE A 152 3.84 -10.06 -16.22
CA PHE A 152 4.04 -11.39 -16.79
C PHE A 152 4.06 -12.49 -15.72
N GLY A 153 4.71 -12.26 -14.58
CA GLY A 153 4.71 -13.18 -13.44
C GLY A 153 3.30 -13.46 -12.92
N ILE A 154 2.46 -12.41 -12.79
CA ILE A 154 1.05 -12.54 -12.40
C ILE A 154 0.26 -13.32 -13.45
N TYR A 155 0.43 -12.98 -14.73
CA TYR A 155 -0.19 -13.72 -15.84
C TYR A 155 0.16 -15.21 -15.84
N ALA A 156 1.40 -15.54 -15.47
CA ALA A 156 1.88 -16.93 -15.38
C ALA A 156 1.40 -17.66 -14.10
N GLY A 157 0.57 -17.03 -13.27
CA GLY A 157 0.01 -17.61 -12.04
C GLY A 157 0.79 -17.36 -10.78
N GLY A 158 1.81 -16.50 -10.82
CA GLY A 158 2.53 -16.02 -9.65
C GLY A 158 1.67 -15.08 -8.82
N GLN A 159 1.64 -15.28 -7.50
CA GLN A 159 0.92 -14.45 -6.55
C GLN A 159 1.90 -13.85 -5.55
N SER A 160 2.04 -12.53 -5.50
CA SER A 160 3.06 -11.85 -4.70
C SER A 160 2.59 -10.46 -4.25
N ILE A 161 3.23 -9.93 -3.22
CA ILE A 161 3.07 -8.54 -2.79
C ILE A 161 4.30 -7.76 -3.24
N LEU A 162 4.09 -6.66 -3.95
CA LEU A 162 5.12 -5.68 -4.29
C LEU A 162 4.88 -4.40 -3.50
N VAL A 163 5.87 -3.95 -2.75
CA VAL A 163 5.80 -2.76 -1.90
C VAL A 163 6.72 -1.69 -2.46
N GLY A 164 6.14 -0.65 -3.05
CA GLY A 164 6.82 0.58 -3.47
C GLY A 164 7.00 1.52 -2.27
N THR A 165 8.25 1.66 -1.81
CA THR A 165 8.57 2.51 -0.65
C THR A 165 10.02 2.96 -0.66
N PRO A 166 10.33 4.25 -0.38
CA PRO A 166 9.39 5.36 -0.18
C PRO A 166 8.62 5.73 -1.43
N SER A 167 7.39 6.24 -1.26
CA SER A 167 6.53 6.69 -2.36
C SER A 167 6.27 8.19 -2.33
N GLY A 168 5.97 8.76 -3.49
CA GLY A 168 5.51 10.13 -3.66
C GLY A 168 6.56 11.21 -3.41
N VAL A 169 6.10 12.47 -3.38
CA VAL A 169 6.94 13.63 -3.06
C VAL A 169 7.10 13.83 -1.55
N SER A 170 6.42 13.04 -0.74
CA SER A 170 6.63 13.00 0.72
C SER A 170 8.06 12.56 1.11
N LEU A 171 8.83 11.99 0.17
CA LEU A 171 10.28 11.80 0.28
C LEU A 171 11.03 13.11 -0.06
N ALA A 172 10.61 14.23 0.50
CA ALA A 172 10.99 15.58 0.12
C ALA A 172 12.51 15.86 0.07
N PRO A 173 13.34 15.40 1.02
CA PRO A 173 14.78 15.72 1.01
C PRO A 173 15.56 15.08 -0.14
N GLU A 174 15.12 13.93 -0.67
CA GLU A 174 15.87 13.18 -1.69
C GLU A 174 15.67 13.70 -3.11
N GLY A 175 14.59 14.44 -3.36
CA GLY A 175 14.31 15.08 -4.63
C GLY A 175 13.77 14.17 -5.73
N GLY A 176 13.53 14.77 -6.90
CA GLY A 176 12.70 14.21 -7.97
C GLY A 176 13.11 12.85 -8.54
N ALA A 177 14.39 12.48 -8.46
CA ALA A 177 14.86 11.19 -8.96
C ALA A 177 14.32 9.98 -8.15
N HIS A 178 13.94 10.21 -6.89
CA HIS A 178 13.40 9.19 -5.98
C HIS A 178 11.93 9.44 -5.62
N GLN A 179 11.29 10.40 -6.25
CA GLN A 179 9.89 10.75 -6.02
C GLN A 179 9.01 10.20 -7.15
N SER A 180 7.98 9.43 -6.79
CA SER A 180 7.08 8.80 -7.76
C SER A 180 5.85 9.66 -8.00
N ILE A 181 5.33 9.67 -9.25
CA ILE A 181 4.17 10.45 -9.65
C ILE A 181 3.06 9.53 -10.16
N VAL A 182 3.37 8.65 -11.13
CA VAL A 182 2.36 7.88 -11.88
C VAL A 182 2.01 6.53 -11.23
N THR A 183 2.74 6.12 -10.21
CA THR A 183 2.61 4.80 -9.60
C THR A 183 1.25 4.53 -8.92
N PRO A 184 0.48 5.52 -8.41
CA PRO A 184 -0.89 5.28 -7.93
C PRO A 184 -1.81 4.63 -8.96
N SER A 185 -1.55 4.89 -10.26
CA SER A 185 -2.38 4.41 -11.36
C SER A 185 -2.04 2.99 -11.81
N ILE A 186 -0.86 2.49 -11.46
CA ILE A 186 -0.39 1.15 -11.87
C ILE A 186 -1.36 0.08 -11.39
N GLY A 187 -1.79 0.14 -10.13
CA GLY A 187 -2.69 -0.84 -9.56
C GLY A 187 -4.08 -0.84 -10.18
N ILE A 188 -4.61 0.32 -10.57
CA ILE A 188 -5.97 0.48 -11.11
C ILE A 188 -6.14 -0.29 -12.44
N GLY A 189 -5.07 -0.49 -13.18
CA GLY A 189 -5.11 -1.12 -14.49
C GLY A 189 -4.53 -2.53 -14.57
N LEU A 190 -3.98 -3.09 -13.48
CA LEU A 190 -3.25 -4.36 -13.50
C LEU A 190 -4.16 -5.55 -13.12
N PRO A 191 -4.53 -6.42 -14.09
CA PRO A 191 -5.36 -7.59 -13.78
C PRO A 191 -4.66 -8.55 -12.79
N GLY A 192 -5.43 -9.14 -11.86
CA GLY A 192 -4.90 -10.07 -10.87
C GLY A 192 -4.06 -9.41 -9.77
N CYS A 193 -4.19 -8.09 -9.64
CA CYS A 193 -3.51 -7.31 -8.62
C CYS A 193 -4.49 -6.33 -7.96
N THR A 194 -4.44 -6.21 -6.64
CA THR A 194 -5.14 -5.17 -5.88
C THR A 194 -4.13 -4.14 -5.40
N ALA A 195 -4.42 -2.84 -5.61
CA ALA A 195 -3.52 -1.76 -5.19
C ALA A 195 -4.00 -1.08 -3.90
N TRP A 196 -3.05 -0.78 -3.01
CA TRP A 196 -3.27 -0.18 -1.71
C TRP A 196 -2.34 1.01 -1.45
N GLU A 197 -2.89 2.06 -0.87
CA GLU A 197 -2.13 3.20 -0.37
C GLU A 197 -2.72 3.67 0.98
N PRO A 198 -2.52 2.90 2.06
CA PRO A 198 -3.01 3.25 3.38
C PRO A 198 -2.28 4.47 3.96
N ALA A 199 -3.01 5.32 4.69
CA ALA A 199 -2.44 6.49 5.36
C ALA A 199 -1.91 6.17 6.77
N PHE A 200 -2.52 5.18 7.45
CA PHE A 200 -2.30 4.89 8.85
C PHE A 200 -1.80 3.46 9.08
N GLY A 201 -1.08 3.25 10.17
CA GLY A 201 -0.47 1.96 10.51
C GLY A 201 -1.49 0.83 10.69
N GLN A 202 -2.64 1.12 11.29
CA GLN A 202 -3.70 0.13 11.46
C GLN A 202 -4.32 -0.30 10.12
N ASP A 203 -4.51 0.66 9.21
CA ASP A 203 -5.04 0.36 7.87
C ASP A 203 -4.03 -0.47 7.05
N LEU A 204 -2.74 -0.17 7.21
CA LEU A 204 -1.67 -0.97 6.63
C LEU A 204 -1.66 -2.41 7.17
N GLU A 205 -1.77 -2.60 8.48
CA GLU A 205 -1.81 -3.94 9.07
C GLU A 205 -2.95 -4.77 8.48
N TRP A 206 -4.16 -4.22 8.45
CA TRP A 206 -5.33 -4.93 7.92
C TRP A 206 -5.21 -5.25 6.43
N THR A 207 -4.74 -4.29 5.63
CA THR A 207 -4.59 -4.49 4.17
C THR A 207 -3.47 -5.47 3.83
N LEU A 208 -2.34 -5.49 4.59
CA LEU A 208 -1.28 -6.48 4.42
C LEU A 208 -1.72 -7.89 4.80
N LEU A 209 -2.41 -8.05 5.93
CA LEU A 209 -2.96 -9.35 6.34
C LEU A 209 -3.98 -9.85 5.31
N HIS A 210 -4.84 -8.95 4.81
CA HIS A 210 -5.76 -9.29 3.74
C HIS A 210 -5.01 -9.74 2.48
N ALA A 211 -4.01 -8.98 2.02
CA ALA A 211 -3.21 -9.34 0.86
C ALA A 211 -2.51 -10.70 1.05
N LEU A 212 -1.90 -10.95 2.21
CA LEU A 212 -1.30 -12.26 2.53
C LEU A 212 -2.33 -13.40 2.47
N SER A 213 -3.56 -13.17 2.93
CA SER A 213 -4.63 -14.17 2.89
C SER A 213 -5.10 -14.51 1.47
N ARG A 214 -4.74 -13.67 0.49
CA ARG A 214 -5.07 -13.87 -0.92
C ARG A 214 -4.00 -14.62 -1.71
N LEU A 215 -2.82 -14.84 -1.12
CA LEU A 215 -1.71 -15.52 -1.80
C LEU A 215 -1.77 -17.05 -1.63
N GLY A 216 -1.14 -17.75 -2.55
CA GLY A 216 -0.86 -19.18 -2.46
C GLY A 216 -2.07 -20.07 -2.69
N GLN A 217 -3.10 -19.62 -3.40
CA GLN A 217 -4.35 -20.37 -3.58
C GLN A 217 -5.06 -20.06 -4.90
N PRO A 218 -5.94 -20.97 -5.38
CA PRO A 218 -6.79 -20.71 -6.53
C PRO A 218 -7.67 -19.47 -6.32
N GLY A 219 -7.75 -18.61 -7.33
CA GLY A 219 -8.50 -17.33 -7.25
C GLY A 219 -7.88 -16.29 -6.33
N GLY A 220 -6.63 -16.52 -5.91
CA GLY A 220 -5.84 -15.50 -5.20
C GLY A 220 -5.40 -14.37 -6.13
N GLU A 221 -4.98 -13.26 -5.53
CA GLU A 221 -4.51 -12.05 -6.24
C GLU A 221 -3.19 -11.56 -5.66
N SER A 222 -2.34 -11.00 -6.51
CA SER A 222 -1.19 -10.21 -6.09
C SER A 222 -1.63 -8.87 -5.47
N ALA A 223 -0.73 -8.20 -4.79
CA ALA A 223 -1.01 -6.86 -4.25
C ALA A 223 0.16 -5.90 -4.50
N TYR A 224 -0.19 -4.65 -4.78
CA TYR A 224 0.75 -3.54 -4.85
C TYR A 224 0.47 -2.56 -3.72
N PHE A 225 1.50 -2.19 -2.98
CA PHE A 225 1.41 -1.20 -1.91
C PHE A 225 2.29 0.00 -2.22
N ARG A 226 1.77 1.21 -2.00
CA ARG A 226 2.55 2.44 -1.92
C ARG A 226 2.64 2.86 -0.47
N LEU A 227 3.85 2.98 0.06
CA LEU A 227 4.10 3.34 1.46
C LEU A 227 5.04 4.54 1.56
N SER A 228 4.76 5.43 2.51
CA SER A 228 5.53 6.64 2.76
C SER A 228 6.42 6.52 3.98
N THR A 229 7.56 7.24 3.97
CA THR A 229 8.42 7.48 5.14
C THR A 229 7.93 8.63 6.02
N ARG A 230 6.91 9.39 5.59
CA ARG A 230 6.33 10.48 6.35
C ARG A 230 5.63 9.98 7.61
N PRO A 231 6.03 10.39 8.83
CA PRO A 231 5.32 10.04 10.05
C PRO A 231 3.99 10.82 10.14
N VAL A 232 2.90 10.08 10.35
CA VAL A 232 1.54 10.61 10.50
C VAL A 232 1.02 10.31 11.89
N GLU A 233 0.34 11.29 12.52
CA GLU A 233 -0.33 11.08 13.81
C GLU A 233 -1.46 10.06 13.66
N GLN A 234 -1.34 8.94 14.37
CA GLN A 234 -2.28 7.82 14.23
C GLN A 234 -3.68 8.14 14.79
N VAL A 235 -3.78 9.10 15.70
CA VAL A 235 -5.06 9.58 16.24
C VAL A 235 -5.95 10.24 15.19
N LEU A 236 -5.38 10.74 14.09
CA LEU A 236 -6.13 11.32 12.98
C LEU A 236 -7.05 10.32 12.27
N ALA A 237 -6.75 9.03 12.36
CA ALA A 237 -7.62 7.97 11.85
C ALA A 237 -8.91 7.76 12.68
N GLY A 238 -9.04 8.45 13.82
CA GLY A 238 -10.06 8.16 14.84
C GLY A 238 -9.67 6.99 15.75
N GLU A 239 -10.37 6.86 16.87
CA GLU A 239 -10.12 5.78 17.85
C GLU A 239 -10.77 4.44 17.47
N ASP A 240 -11.63 4.45 16.46
CA ASP A 240 -12.40 3.28 16.05
C ASP A 240 -11.52 2.26 15.29
N ALA A 241 -11.23 1.15 15.94
CA ALA A 241 -10.60 -0.02 15.34
C ALA A 241 -11.59 -1.19 15.22
N SER A 242 -12.86 -0.88 14.96
CA SER A 242 -13.93 -1.86 14.84
C SER A 242 -13.80 -2.74 13.59
N ASP A 243 -14.51 -3.86 13.62
CA ASP A 243 -14.66 -4.73 12.44
C ASP A 243 -15.39 -4.00 11.30
N GLU A 244 -16.23 -3.02 11.62
CA GLU A 244 -16.92 -2.20 10.61
C GLU A 244 -15.93 -1.32 9.85
N ARG A 245 -15.10 -0.54 10.55
CA ARG A 245 -14.04 0.24 9.91
C ARG A 245 -13.09 -0.66 9.12
N ARG A 246 -12.69 -1.81 9.69
CA ARG A 246 -11.83 -2.76 8.98
C ARG A 246 -12.45 -3.21 7.65
N ARG A 247 -13.76 -3.50 7.61
CA ARG A 247 -14.46 -3.86 6.37
C ARG A 247 -14.41 -2.74 5.34
N SER A 248 -14.66 -1.48 5.75
CA SER A 248 -14.59 -0.33 4.85
C SER A 248 -13.17 -0.07 4.35
N VAL A 249 -12.15 -0.18 5.22
CA VAL A 249 -10.72 -0.13 4.83
C VAL A 249 -10.41 -1.15 3.74
N LEU A 250 -10.86 -2.40 3.91
CA LEU A 250 -10.64 -3.49 2.96
C LEU A 250 -11.52 -3.39 1.70
N ALA A 251 -12.55 -2.57 1.72
CA ALA A 251 -13.40 -2.27 0.57
C ALA A 251 -12.92 -1.08 -0.26
N GLY A 252 -11.94 -0.30 0.24
CA GLY A 252 -11.29 0.79 -0.51
C GLY A 252 -11.29 2.15 0.16
N GLY A 253 -11.95 2.33 1.32
CA GLY A 253 -11.90 3.58 2.07
C GLY A 253 -13.00 3.71 3.10
N TYR A 254 -12.92 4.75 3.92
CA TYR A 254 -13.89 5.03 4.99
C TYR A 254 -13.98 6.53 5.28
N PRO A 255 -15.10 7.00 5.83
CA PRO A 255 -15.22 8.39 6.28
C PRO A 255 -14.49 8.57 7.62
N ILE A 256 -13.58 9.54 7.69
CA ILE A 256 -12.97 10.01 8.95
C ILE A 256 -13.93 10.98 9.66
N ARG A 257 -14.58 11.85 8.88
CA ARG A 257 -15.51 12.86 9.37
C ARG A 257 -16.74 12.94 8.47
N ARG A 258 -17.89 13.14 9.08
CA ARG A 258 -19.13 13.48 8.39
C ARG A 258 -19.65 14.83 8.89
N ALA A 259 -20.04 15.69 7.96
CA ALA A 259 -20.73 16.92 8.25
C ALA A 259 -22.09 16.65 8.92
N GLU A 260 -22.53 17.54 9.78
CA GLU A 260 -23.92 17.56 10.21
C GLU A 260 -24.85 17.97 9.05
N GLY A 261 -25.72 17.06 8.63
CA GLY A 261 -26.59 17.26 7.47
C GLY A 261 -25.84 17.08 6.14
N ARG A 262 -26.27 17.77 5.08
CA ARG A 262 -25.68 17.70 3.75
C ARG A 262 -24.38 18.50 3.71
N PRO A 263 -23.26 17.89 3.28
CA PRO A 263 -21.98 18.62 3.19
C PRO A 263 -22.02 19.70 2.09
N ARG A 264 -21.25 20.77 2.30
CA ARG A 264 -20.99 21.79 1.27
C ARG A 264 -19.94 21.32 0.28
N VAL A 265 -18.99 20.52 0.76
CA VAL A 265 -17.90 19.94 0.00
C VAL A 265 -17.48 18.62 0.66
N ALA A 266 -17.00 17.68 -0.14
CA ALA A 266 -16.35 16.48 0.35
C ALA A 266 -14.84 16.51 -0.04
N LEU A 267 -13.98 16.23 0.92
CA LEU A 267 -12.55 16.10 0.74
C LEU A 267 -12.18 14.60 0.76
N ALA A 268 -11.53 14.10 -0.27
CA ALA A 268 -11.08 12.71 -0.34
C ALA A 268 -9.57 12.65 -0.52
N GLY A 269 -8.86 12.14 0.50
CA GLY A 269 -7.42 11.97 0.46
C GLY A 269 -6.98 10.50 0.45
N MET A 270 -5.80 10.22 -0.10
CA MET A 270 -5.20 8.89 -0.11
C MET A 270 -3.72 8.95 0.28
N GLY A 271 -3.31 8.09 1.22
CA GLY A 271 -1.91 7.97 1.63
C GLY A 271 -1.39 9.14 2.46
N ALA A 272 -0.17 9.58 2.18
CA ALA A 272 0.60 10.51 3.01
C ALA A 272 0.04 11.93 3.14
N VAL A 273 -0.91 12.34 2.30
CA VAL A 273 -1.55 13.68 2.29
C VAL A 273 -2.70 13.81 3.29
N MET A 274 -3.10 12.74 3.97
CA MET A 274 -4.24 12.80 4.89
C MET A 274 -4.13 13.84 6.00
N PRO A 275 -2.96 14.17 6.57
CA PRO A 275 -2.85 15.28 7.53
C PRO A 275 -3.30 16.61 6.95
N GLU A 276 -2.89 16.98 5.72
CA GLU A 276 -3.28 18.22 5.05
C GLU A 276 -4.78 18.27 4.76
N VAL A 277 -5.35 17.15 4.36
CA VAL A 277 -6.80 17.03 4.11
C VAL A 277 -7.61 17.26 5.39
N ILE A 278 -7.14 16.69 6.52
CA ILE A 278 -7.80 16.85 7.81
C ILE A 278 -7.62 18.28 8.34
N GLU A 279 -6.42 18.85 8.21
CA GLU A 279 -6.13 20.24 8.59
C GLU A 279 -6.99 21.23 7.79
N ALA A 280 -7.11 21.04 6.48
CA ALA A 280 -7.99 21.83 5.63
C ALA A 280 -9.45 21.72 6.08
N ALA A 281 -9.92 20.54 6.44
CA ALA A 281 -11.28 20.35 6.98
C ALA A 281 -11.48 21.03 8.33
N ASP A 282 -10.45 21.10 9.19
CA ASP A 282 -10.50 21.84 10.46
C ASP A 282 -10.63 23.35 10.23
N VAL A 283 -9.92 23.90 9.25
CA VAL A 283 -10.01 25.31 8.84
C VAL A 283 -11.39 25.62 8.25
N LEU A 284 -11.93 24.74 7.41
CA LEU A 284 -13.24 24.92 6.78
C LEU A 284 -14.40 24.77 7.78
N GLY A 285 -14.18 24.09 8.90
CA GLY A 285 -15.16 23.86 9.96
C GLY A 285 -16.29 22.90 9.56
N ASP A 286 -17.49 23.17 10.11
CA ASP A 286 -18.65 22.32 9.87
C ASP A 286 -19.11 22.34 8.39
N GLY A 287 -19.73 21.26 7.95
CA GLY A 287 -20.23 21.13 6.58
C GLY A 287 -19.25 20.51 5.60
N VAL A 288 -18.19 19.82 6.10
CA VAL A 288 -17.20 19.11 5.28
C VAL A 288 -17.21 17.63 5.61
N ASP A 289 -17.39 16.78 4.59
CA ASP A 289 -17.09 15.35 4.70
C ASP A 289 -15.60 15.11 4.43
N VAL A 290 -14.95 14.27 5.23
CA VAL A 290 -13.54 13.83 5.03
C VAL A 290 -13.50 12.34 4.82
N LEU A 291 -12.96 11.93 3.68
CA LEU A 291 -12.86 10.54 3.26
C LEU A 291 -11.40 10.12 3.17
N CYS A 292 -11.04 9.00 3.81
CA CYS A 292 -9.76 8.35 3.67
C CYS A 292 -9.88 7.20 2.68
N ILE A 293 -9.20 7.34 1.55
CA ILE A 293 -9.15 6.30 0.52
C ILE A 293 -7.96 5.39 0.82
N THR A 294 -8.18 4.08 0.81
CA THR A 294 -7.15 3.07 1.02
C THR A 294 -6.81 2.30 -0.26
N SER A 295 -7.75 2.28 -1.22
CA SER A 295 -7.58 1.63 -2.52
C SER A 295 -8.42 2.29 -3.60
N ALA A 296 -7.80 3.09 -4.46
CA ALA A 296 -8.45 3.62 -5.65
C ALA A 296 -8.88 2.51 -6.63
N ASP A 297 -8.11 1.42 -6.70
CA ASP A 297 -8.41 0.26 -7.53
C ASP A 297 -9.74 -0.40 -7.14
N LEU A 298 -9.94 -0.71 -5.86
CA LEU A 298 -11.18 -1.33 -5.38
C LEU A 298 -12.40 -0.43 -5.61
N LEU A 299 -12.26 0.88 -5.39
CA LEU A 299 -13.33 1.84 -5.66
C LEU A 299 -13.64 1.95 -7.15
N PHE A 300 -12.62 1.87 -8.02
CA PHE A 300 -12.84 1.85 -9.46
C PHE A 300 -13.52 0.55 -9.92
N ARG A 301 -13.14 -0.60 -9.36
CA ARG A 301 -13.83 -1.88 -9.59
C ARG A 301 -15.29 -1.80 -9.11
N ALA A 302 -15.57 -1.20 -7.96
CA ALA A 302 -16.92 -0.98 -7.46
C ALA A 302 -17.75 -0.09 -8.39
N LEU A 303 -17.16 0.99 -8.95
CA LEU A 303 -17.83 1.86 -9.94
C LEU A 303 -18.17 1.08 -11.22
N ARG A 304 -17.26 0.26 -11.71
CA ARG A 304 -17.53 -0.62 -12.86
C ARG A 304 -18.65 -1.62 -12.59
N ALA A 305 -18.66 -2.22 -11.39
CA ALA A 305 -19.70 -3.17 -10.98
C ALA A 305 -21.08 -2.47 -10.90
N ARG A 306 -21.14 -1.24 -10.38
CA ARG A 306 -22.36 -0.40 -10.39
C ARG A 306 -22.87 -0.15 -11.82
N ALA A 307 -21.98 -0.04 -12.79
CA ALA A 307 -22.32 0.11 -14.21
C ALA A 307 -22.64 -1.24 -14.91
N GLY A 308 -22.67 -2.37 -14.19
CA GLY A 308 -22.95 -3.71 -14.72
C GLY A 308 -21.72 -4.45 -15.28
N PHE A 309 -20.51 -4.00 -14.98
CA PHE A 309 -19.26 -4.62 -15.43
C PHE A 309 -18.42 -5.17 -14.25
N GLY A 310 -18.32 -6.47 -14.13
CA GLY A 310 -17.55 -7.15 -13.10
C GLY A 310 -18.41 -7.62 -11.92
N GLU A 311 -17.79 -8.33 -10.98
CA GLU A 311 -18.47 -9.01 -9.85
C GLU A 311 -18.18 -8.34 -8.50
N HIS A 312 -17.59 -7.14 -8.48
CA HIS A 312 -17.20 -6.46 -7.25
C HIS A 312 -18.42 -5.88 -6.51
N GLN A 313 -18.35 -5.80 -5.18
CA GLN A 313 -19.42 -5.16 -4.39
C GLN A 313 -19.39 -3.64 -4.58
N ALA A 314 -20.53 -3.07 -4.96
CA ALA A 314 -20.65 -1.63 -5.20
C ALA A 314 -21.04 -0.81 -3.96
N ASP A 315 -21.42 -1.47 -2.85
CA ASP A 315 -21.99 -0.87 -1.64
C ASP A 315 -21.05 0.15 -0.99
N ILE A 316 -19.74 -0.08 -1.08
CA ILE A 316 -18.72 0.86 -0.56
C ILE A 316 -18.87 2.28 -1.14
N LEU A 317 -19.33 2.42 -2.37
CA LEU A 317 -19.53 3.73 -2.99
C LEU A 317 -20.71 4.48 -2.34
N ASP A 318 -21.75 3.77 -1.88
CA ASP A 318 -22.88 4.37 -1.16
C ASP A 318 -22.50 4.67 0.29
N GLU A 319 -21.57 3.92 0.88
CA GLU A 319 -21.01 4.24 2.19
C GLU A 319 -20.12 5.49 2.15
N LEU A 320 -19.25 5.62 1.14
CA LEU A 320 -18.32 6.73 1.02
C LEU A 320 -18.98 8.00 0.49
N LEU A 321 -19.76 7.88 -0.57
CA LEU A 321 -20.35 8.98 -1.31
C LEU A 321 -21.87 8.73 -1.49
N PRO A 322 -22.68 8.77 -0.39
CA PRO A 322 -24.12 8.55 -0.48
C PRO A 322 -24.77 9.62 -1.36
N ALA A 323 -25.73 9.24 -2.17
CA ALA A 323 -26.37 10.13 -3.15
C ALA A 323 -27.12 11.31 -2.49
N ASP A 324 -27.70 11.10 -1.30
CA ASP A 324 -28.37 12.13 -0.51
C ASP A 324 -27.40 13.15 0.12
N ARG A 325 -26.11 12.83 0.13
CA ARG A 325 -25.00 13.68 0.59
C ARG A 325 -24.14 14.21 -0.56
N ALA A 326 -24.57 14.07 -1.81
CA ALA A 326 -23.79 14.50 -2.97
C ALA A 326 -23.43 16.00 -2.88
N ALA A 327 -22.13 16.28 -2.95
CA ALA A 327 -21.51 17.61 -2.87
C ALA A 327 -20.33 17.69 -3.84
N PRO A 328 -19.83 18.89 -4.17
CA PRO A 328 -18.55 19.03 -4.89
C PRO A 328 -17.45 18.24 -4.18
N LEU A 329 -16.56 17.65 -4.97
CA LEU A 329 -15.51 16.79 -4.47
C LEU A 329 -14.14 17.42 -4.73
N VAL A 330 -13.29 17.50 -3.70
CA VAL A 330 -11.87 17.79 -3.83
C VAL A 330 -11.12 16.51 -3.52
N THR A 331 -10.36 15.99 -4.48
CA THR A 331 -9.50 14.83 -4.27
C THR A 331 -8.06 15.26 -4.12
N VAL A 332 -7.32 14.64 -3.19
CA VAL A 332 -5.93 14.98 -2.89
C VAL A 332 -5.07 13.71 -2.86
N LEU A 333 -3.96 13.74 -3.55
CA LEU A 333 -3.08 12.58 -3.69
C LEU A 333 -1.61 12.99 -3.77
N ASP A 334 -0.74 12.31 -3.07
CA ASP A 334 0.72 12.37 -3.28
C ASP A 334 1.12 11.52 -4.50
N GLY A 335 0.71 11.98 -5.68
CA GLY A 335 0.86 11.36 -6.97
C GLY A 335 -0.03 12.04 -7.99
N ASP A 336 -0.09 11.51 -9.23
CA ASP A 336 -0.89 12.12 -10.28
C ASP A 336 -2.40 12.07 -9.94
N PRO A 337 -3.10 13.24 -9.97
CA PRO A 337 -4.46 13.38 -9.47
C PRO A 337 -5.50 12.57 -10.25
N HIS A 338 -5.20 12.11 -11.48
CA HIS A 338 -6.16 11.32 -12.26
C HIS A 338 -6.54 10.00 -11.59
N ALA A 339 -5.68 9.48 -10.70
CA ALA A 339 -5.94 8.21 -10.02
C ALA A 339 -7.20 8.22 -9.12
N LEU A 340 -7.64 9.41 -8.67
CA LEU A 340 -8.89 9.57 -7.90
C LEU A 340 -10.00 10.31 -8.68
N ALA A 341 -9.72 10.80 -9.90
CA ALA A 341 -10.66 11.63 -10.64
C ALA A 341 -11.99 10.92 -10.99
N PHE A 342 -11.98 9.60 -11.10
CA PHE A 342 -13.18 8.81 -11.38
C PHE A 342 -14.24 8.88 -10.27
N LEU A 343 -13.87 9.27 -9.04
CA LEU A 343 -14.81 9.37 -7.90
C LEU A 343 -15.94 10.38 -8.16
N ALA A 344 -15.70 11.40 -8.99
CA ALA A 344 -16.74 12.34 -9.41
C ALA A 344 -17.91 11.66 -10.14
N ALA A 345 -17.63 10.57 -10.86
CA ALA A 345 -18.65 9.84 -11.60
C ALA A 345 -19.63 9.06 -10.70
N VAL A 346 -19.32 8.88 -9.41
CA VAL A 346 -20.19 8.16 -8.46
C VAL A 346 -21.54 8.88 -8.33
N ASN A 347 -21.53 10.20 -8.19
CA ASN A 347 -22.73 11.04 -8.05
C ASN A 347 -22.84 12.16 -9.10
N ALA A 348 -21.99 12.14 -10.14
CA ALA A 348 -21.90 13.20 -11.15
C ALA A 348 -21.69 14.61 -10.55
N THR A 349 -20.85 14.71 -9.54
CA THR A 349 -20.53 15.96 -8.84
C THR A 349 -19.36 16.71 -9.48
N PRO A 350 -19.28 18.05 -9.34
CA PRO A 350 -18.07 18.79 -9.70
C PRO A 350 -16.85 18.26 -8.97
N LEU A 351 -15.68 18.28 -9.63
CA LEU A 351 -14.43 17.76 -9.11
C LEU A 351 -13.32 18.80 -9.23
N THR A 352 -12.55 18.98 -8.15
CA THR A 352 -11.24 19.64 -8.15
C THR A 352 -10.18 18.61 -7.75
N PRO A 353 -9.39 18.10 -8.72
CA PRO A 353 -8.37 17.10 -8.44
C PRO A 353 -7.03 17.75 -8.12
N LEU A 354 -6.53 17.61 -6.91
CA LEU A 354 -5.22 18.06 -6.45
C LEU A 354 -4.24 16.88 -6.40
N GLY A 355 -3.01 17.13 -6.83
CA GLY A 355 -1.97 16.09 -6.87
C GLY A 355 -0.70 16.56 -7.55
N VAL A 356 0.26 15.65 -7.69
CA VAL A 356 1.58 15.93 -8.26
C VAL A 356 1.54 15.83 -9.77
N THR A 357 1.65 16.97 -10.45
CA THR A 357 1.63 17.06 -11.94
C THR A 357 2.95 17.54 -12.54
N ARG A 358 3.94 17.83 -11.71
CA ARG A 358 5.29 18.28 -12.08
C ARG A 358 6.32 17.32 -11.51
N PHE A 359 7.54 17.32 -12.07
CA PHE A 359 8.63 16.55 -11.45
C PHE A 359 8.90 17.02 -10.03
N GLY A 360 9.22 16.06 -9.16
CA GLY A 360 9.49 16.30 -7.76
C GLY A 360 10.70 17.23 -7.55
N GLN A 361 10.76 17.82 -6.36
CA GLN A 361 11.78 18.76 -5.94
C GLN A 361 12.39 18.31 -4.61
N SER A 362 13.60 18.79 -4.33
CA SER A 362 14.24 18.62 -3.02
C SER A 362 13.96 19.85 -2.16
N GLY A 363 13.51 19.64 -0.93
CA GLY A 363 13.20 20.69 0.03
C GLY A 363 12.65 20.14 1.33
N ASP A 364 12.19 21.03 2.19
CA ASP A 364 11.36 20.62 3.33
C ASP A 364 9.99 20.17 2.85
N LEU A 365 9.37 19.24 3.59
CA LEU A 365 8.09 18.64 3.18
C LEU A 365 6.99 19.70 2.93
N ALA A 366 6.90 20.72 3.79
CA ALA A 366 5.92 21.78 3.65
C ALA A 366 6.12 22.58 2.34
N GLU A 367 7.37 22.95 2.02
CA GLU A 367 7.72 23.67 0.79
C GLU A 367 7.45 22.83 -0.47
N VAL A 368 7.74 21.51 -0.40
CA VAL A 368 7.46 20.60 -1.52
C VAL A 368 5.96 20.41 -1.73
N TYR A 369 5.18 20.34 -0.66
CA TYR A 369 3.72 20.21 -0.76
C TYR A 369 3.08 21.51 -1.28
N GLU A 370 3.52 22.70 -0.82
CA GLU A 370 3.13 24.00 -1.37
C GLU A 370 3.47 24.08 -2.87
N HIS A 371 4.71 23.70 -3.25
CA HIS A 371 5.14 23.69 -4.66
C HIS A 371 4.23 22.81 -5.54
N HIS A 372 3.72 21.71 -5.02
CA HIS A 372 2.82 20.80 -5.74
C HIS A 372 1.34 21.08 -5.53
N GLU A 373 0.99 22.15 -4.78
CA GLU A 373 -0.40 22.56 -4.55
C GLU A 373 -1.25 21.46 -3.87
N ILE A 374 -0.62 20.73 -2.91
CA ILE A 374 -1.27 19.68 -2.10
C ILE A 374 -1.17 19.95 -0.58
N ASP A 375 -0.80 21.15 -0.21
CA ASP A 375 -0.80 21.66 1.16
C ASP A 375 -2.23 22.03 1.63
N ALA A 376 -2.41 22.22 2.94
CA ALA A 376 -3.70 22.48 3.55
C ALA A 376 -4.35 23.80 3.05
N GLU A 377 -3.55 24.86 2.81
CA GLU A 377 -4.05 26.15 2.33
C GLU A 377 -4.63 26.05 0.92
N THR A 378 -3.91 25.38 0.03
CA THR A 378 -4.40 25.09 -1.35
C THR A 378 -5.69 24.27 -1.32
N ILE A 379 -5.76 23.24 -0.45
CA ILE A 379 -6.98 22.41 -0.31
C ILE A 379 -8.17 23.26 0.17
N VAL A 380 -7.95 24.17 1.14
CA VAL A 380 -9.00 25.11 1.61
C VAL A 380 -9.47 25.99 0.46
N GLY A 381 -8.57 26.61 -0.30
CA GLY A 381 -8.93 27.43 -1.46
C GLY A 381 -9.77 26.66 -2.48
N ALA A 382 -9.33 25.49 -2.88
CA ALA A 382 -10.03 24.61 -3.81
C ALA A 382 -11.43 24.20 -3.30
N ALA A 383 -11.59 23.97 -2.00
CA ALA A 383 -12.85 23.60 -1.38
C ALA A 383 -13.85 24.77 -1.36
N LEU A 384 -13.37 25.99 -1.10
CA LEU A 384 -14.19 27.20 -1.14
C LEU A 384 -14.68 27.48 -2.55
N ASP A 385 -13.79 27.48 -3.53
CA ASP A 385 -14.14 27.67 -4.94
C ASP A 385 -15.18 26.64 -5.43
N ALA A 386 -14.99 25.37 -5.06
CA ALA A 386 -15.93 24.31 -5.42
C ALA A 386 -17.32 24.49 -4.78
N SER A 387 -17.36 25.00 -3.53
CA SER A 387 -18.61 25.27 -2.80
C SER A 387 -19.38 26.46 -3.40
N ASP A 388 -18.66 27.52 -3.77
CA ASP A 388 -19.25 28.74 -4.32
C ASP A 388 -19.81 28.52 -5.73
N ALA A 389 -19.16 27.73 -6.55
CA ALA A 389 -19.62 27.36 -7.88
C ALA A 389 -20.98 26.61 -7.89
N GLN A 390 -21.37 25.99 -6.77
CA GLN A 390 -22.65 25.31 -6.63
C GLN A 390 -23.78 26.25 -6.16
N SER A 391 -23.42 27.40 -5.58
CA SER A 391 -24.38 28.35 -4.99
C SER A 391 -24.89 29.42 -5.98
N GLY A 392 -24.24 29.53 -7.14
CA GLY A 392 -24.59 30.45 -8.22
C GLY A 392 -25.28 29.74 -9.39
#